data_272e9b136ca4c79fd297c8e14376986f
#
_entry.id   272e9b136ca4c79fd297c8e14376986f
#
_cell.length_a   1.000
_cell.length_b   1.000
_cell.length_c   1.000
_cell.angle_alpha   90.00
_cell.angle_beta   90.00
_cell.angle_gamma   90.00
#
_symmetry.space_group_name_H-M   'P 1'
#
loop_
_entity.id
_entity.type
_entity.pdbx_description
1 polymer ?
#
loop_
_entity_poly.entity_id
_entity_poly.type
_entity_poly.pdbx_seq_one_letter_code
_entity_poly.pdbx_strand_id
1 'polypeptide(L)'
;MTLSFSRRLALVYGASLPIVETIRRWKQLGDFRMWPAWLDDVLLGAALLYGAWRVARNVETGRAWLAAAWGLTCGIAYNSFFGQLAHLDQPDPSALPATWVVGIKGVGTLLAIIALAGALRQASAANRS
;
A
#
# COMPACT_ATOMS: atom_id res chain seq x y z
N MET A 1 -11.50 7.73 -11.80
CA MET A 1 -11.40 6.85 -10.63
C MET A 1 -12.36 7.29 -9.55
N THR A 2 -12.98 6.37 -8.87
CA THR A 2 -14.03 6.64 -7.89
C THR A 2 -13.57 6.27 -6.49
N LEU A 3 -14.26 6.80 -5.48
CA LEU A 3 -14.05 6.42 -4.08
C LEU A 3 -14.30 4.93 -3.87
N SER A 4 -15.28 4.36 -4.57
CA SER A 4 -15.57 2.92 -4.53
C SER A 4 -14.38 2.09 -5.00
N PHE A 5 -13.73 2.50 -6.10
CA PHE A 5 -12.52 1.85 -6.59
C PHE A 5 -11.39 1.96 -5.56
N SER A 6 -11.17 3.16 -5.01
CA SER A 6 -10.15 3.41 -4.00
C SER A 6 -10.36 2.52 -2.76
N ARG A 7 -11.61 2.40 -2.30
CA ARG A 7 -11.97 1.56 -1.16
C ARG A 7 -11.73 0.07 -1.44
N ARG A 8 -12.15 -0.40 -2.62
CA ARG A 8 -11.95 -1.80 -3.00
C ARG A 8 -10.47 -2.15 -3.09
N LEU A 9 -9.69 -1.27 -3.70
CA LEU A 9 -8.25 -1.45 -3.80
C LEU A 9 -7.59 -1.44 -2.41
N ALA A 10 -8.09 -0.60 -1.49
CA ALA A 10 -7.61 -0.57 -0.12
C ALA A 10 -7.87 -1.89 0.61
N LEU A 11 -9.02 -2.53 0.36
CA LEU A 11 -9.30 -3.85 0.92
C LEU A 11 -8.33 -4.91 0.40
N VAL A 12 -8.05 -4.88 -0.90
CA VAL A 12 -7.11 -5.81 -1.53
C VAL A 12 -5.69 -5.58 -1.00
N TYR A 13 -5.20 -4.35 -1.02
CA TYR A 13 -3.87 -4.01 -0.53
C TYR A 13 -3.74 -4.26 0.97
N GLY A 14 -4.74 -3.85 1.74
CA GLY A 14 -4.74 -4.00 3.20
C GLY A 14 -4.67 -5.45 3.65
N ALA A 15 -5.32 -6.34 2.92
CA ALA A 15 -5.28 -7.77 3.21
C ALA A 15 -4.00 -8.42 2.65
N SER A 16 -3.60 -8.06 1.41
CA SER A 16 -2.50 -8.74 0.72
C SER A 16 -1.12 -8.31 1.21
N LEU A 17 -0.90 -7.03 1.54
CA LEU A 17 0.42 -6.55 1.95
C LEU A 17 0.98 -7.30 3.17
N PRO A 18 0.26 -7.40 4.30
CA PRO A 18 0.78 -8.14 5.45
C PRO A 18 0.99 -9.62 5.15
N ILE A 19 0.06 -10.22 4.40
CA ILE A 19 0.10 -11.66 4.08
C ILE A 19 1.29 -11.96 3.18
N VAL A 20 1.44 -11.20 2.08
CA VAL A 20 2.52 -11.39 1.10
C VAL A 20 3.87 -11.14 1.76
N GLU A 21 4.02 -10.08 2.55
CA GLU A 21 5.29 -9.79 3.21
C GLU A 21 5.63 -10.81 4.29
N THR A 22 4.64 -11.33 5.00
CA THR A 22 4.87 -12.41 5.98
C THR A 22 5.39 -13.67 5.29
N ILE A 23 4.78 -14.07 4.17
CA ILE A 23 5.22 -15.22 3.39
C ILE A 23 6.62 -15.00 2.81
N ARG A 24 6.83 -13.83 2.20
CA ARG A 24 8.10 -13.47 1.57
C ARG A 24 9.25 -13.45 2.56
N ARG A 25 9.01 -12.97 3.76
CA ARG A 25 10.04 -12.80 4.80
C ARG A 25 9.98 -13.87 5.90
N TRP A 26 9.27 -14.97 5.65
CA TRP A 26 9.06 -15.99 6.68
C TRP A 26 10.37 -16.46 7.32
N LYS A 27 11.40 -16.70 6.51
CA LYS A 27 12.72 -17.13 7.00
C LYS A 27 13.47 -16.03 7.75
N GLN A 28 13.14 -14.78 7.50
CA GLN A 28 13.79 -13.61 8.11
C GLN A 28 13.11 -13.14 9.39
N LEU A 29 11.87 -13.58 9.66
CA LEU A 29 11.12 -13.16 10.85
C LEU A 29 11.76 -13.65 12.15
N GLY A 30 12.67 -14.63 12.10
CA GLY A 30 13.48 -15.04 13.23
C GLY A 30 14.58 -14.02 13.58
N ASP A 31 14.91 -13.09 12.68
CA ASP A 31 15.89 -12.04 12.92
C ASP A 31 15.16 -10.74 13.26
N PHE A 32 15.33 -10.31 14.49
CA PHE A 32 14.71 -9.09 15.03
C PHE A 32 15.04 -7.84 14.20
N ARG A 33 16.20 -7.81 13.54
CA ARG A 33 16.63 -6.66 12.73
C ARG A 33 15.76 -6.44 11.49
N MET A 34 15.06 -7.48 11.04
CA MET A 34 14.22 -7.41 9.84
C MET A 34 12.76 -7.03 10.13
N TRP A 35 12.40 -6.94 11.40
CA TRP A 35 11.03 -6.65 11.81
C TRP A 35 10.52 -5.27 11.37
N PRO A 36 11.32 -4.18 11.40
CA PRO A 36 10.81 -2.86 11.00
C PRO A 36 10.22 -2.85 9.59
N ALA A 37 10.87 -3.51 8.63
CA ALA A 37 10.36 -3.56 7.26
C ALA A 37 9.05 -4.36 7.15
N TRP A 38 8.93 -5.43 7.91
CA TRP A 38 7.70 -6.23 7.99
C TRP A 38 6.57 -5.44 8.66
N LEU A 39 6.90 -4.74 9.75
CA LEU A 39 5.93 -3.91 10.48
C LEU A 39 5.38 -2.78 9.61
N ASP A 40 6.19 -2.18 8.74
CA ASP A 40 5.73 -1.13 7.82
C ASP A 40 4.57 -1.63 6.97
N ASP A 41 4.68 -2.83 6.41
CA ASP A 41 3.63 -3.39 5.57
C ASP A 41 2.39 -3.80 6.37
N VAL A 42 2.58 -4.28 7.59
CA VAL A 42 1.46 -4.59 8.50
C VAL A 42 0.72 -3.31 8.88
N LEU A 43 1.44 -2.25 9.21
CA LEU A 43 0.85 -0.95 9.56
C LEU A 43 0.12 -0.34 8.36
N LEU A 44 0.70 -0.41 7.17
CA LEU A 44 0.04 0.04 5.95
C LEU A 44 -1.25 -0.73 5.69
N GLY A 45 -1.19 -2.05 5.81
CA GLY A 45 -2.36 -2.91 5.64
C GLY A 45 -3.46 -2.54 6.62
N ALA A 46 -3.11 -2.36 7.88
CA ALA A 46 -4.05 -1.97 8.93
C ALA A 46 -4.67 -0.60 8.64
N ALA A 47 -3.86 0.38 8.22
CA ALA A 47 -4.33 1.73 7.89
C ALA A 47 -5.31 1.71 6.70
N LEU A 48 -4.99 0.95 5.65
CA LEU A 48 -5.86 0.83 4.48
C LEU A 48 -7.19 0.14 4.82
N LEU A 49 -7.15 -0.94 5.58
CA LEU A 49 -8.35 -1.64 6.02
C LEU A 49 -9.20 -0.76 6.93
N TYR A 50 -8.58 -0.03 7.84
CA TYR A 50 -9.27 0.92 8.72
C TYR A 50 -9.94 2.02 7.92
N GLY A 51 -9.22 2.63 6.96
CA GLY A 51 -9.78 3.67 6.09
C GLY A 51 -10.95 3.15 5.27
N ALA A 52 -10.84 1.95 4.71
CA ALA A 52 -11.92 1.33 3.94
C ALA A 52 -13.16 1.06 4.81
N TRP A 53 -12.93 0.58 6.04
CA TRP A 53 -14.02 0.33 7.00
C TRP A 53 -14.71 1.64 7.40
N ARG A 54 -13.93 2.69 7.64
CA ARG A 54 -14.47 4.02 7.99
C ARG A 54 -15.32 4.59 6.88
N VAL A 55 -14.91 4.42 5.63
CA VAL A 55 -15.71 4.85 4.46
C VAL A 55 -17.05 4.13 4.42
N ALA A 56 -17.07 2.85 4.77
CA ALA A 56 -18.31 2.08 4.81
C ALA A 56 -19.26 2.58 5.92
N ARG A 57 -18.72 3.11 7.01
CA ARG A 57 -19.50 3.63 8.15
C ARG A 57 -19.94 5.08 7.94
N ASN A 58 -19.04 5.93 7.48
CA ASN A 58 -19.29 7.35 7.25
C ASN A 58 -18.36 7.83 6.15
N VAL A 59 -18.95 8.20 5.01
CA VAL A 59 -18.19 8.58 3.81
C VAL A 59 -17.35 9.83 4.07
N GLU A 60 -17.86 10.83 4.77
CA GLU A 60 -17.15 12.10 4.98
C GLU A 60 -15.87 11.91 5.82
N THR A 61 -15.99 11.30 7.00
CA THR A 61 -14.82 11.09 7.87
C THR A 61 -13.93 9.97 7.37
N GLY A 62 -14.53 8.91 6.81
CA GLY A 62 -13.78 7.76 6.27
C GLY A 62 -12.90 8.12 5.10
N ARG A 63 -13.37 9.04 4.25
CA ARG A 63 -12.61 9.50 3.08
C ARG A 63 -11.26 10.11 3.47
N ALA A 64 -11.24 10.94 4.51
CA ALA A 64 -10.01 11.54 5.00
C ALA A 64 -9.03 10.47 5.49
N TRP A 65 -9.52 9.48 6.23
CA TRP A 65 -8.71 8.36 6.70
C TRP A 65 -8.16 7.52 5.55
N LEU A 66 -9.01 7.25 4.56
CA LEU A 66 -8.60 6.48 3.38
C LEU A 66 -7.54 7.24 2.55
N ALA A 67 -7.74 8.54 2.35
CA ALA A 67 -6.76 9.38 1.64
C ALA A 67 -5.43 9.43 2.39
N ALA A 68 -5.45 9.56 3.71
CA ALA A 68 -4.24 9.54 4.52
C ALA A 68 -3.51 8.19 4.42
N ALA A 69 -4.26 7.08 4.46
CA ALA A 69 -3.69 5.74 4.31
C ALA A 69 -3.04 5.54 2.93
N TRP A 70 -3.70 6.01 1.86
CA TRP A 70 -3.12 5.95 0.52
C TRP A 70 -1.90 6.86 0.37
N GLY A 71 -1.90 8.04 1.00
CA GLY A 71 -0.73 8.92 1.03
C GLY A 71 0.48 8.26 1.68
N LEU A 72 0.26 7.61 2.81
CA LEU A 72 1.29 6.84 3.50
C LEU A 72 1.79 5.67 2.63
N THR A 73 0.86 4.97 1.98
CA THR A 73 1.18 3.86 1.07
C THR A 73 2.04 4.35 -0.10
N CYS A 74 1.69 5.49 -0.71
CA CYS A 74 2.46 6.07 -1.81
C CYS A 74 3.90 6.40 -1.36
N GLY A 75 4.07 6.97 -0.17
CA GLY A 75 5.40 7.31 0.35
C GLY A 75 6.27 6.08 0.57
N ILE A 76 5.72 5.06 1.20
CA ILE A 76 6.45 3.82 1.47
C ILE A 76 6.70 3.04 0.19
N ALA A 77 5.71 2.98 -0.72
CA ALA A 77 5.86 2.31 -2.01
C ALA A 77 6.92 2.98 -2.88
N TYR A 78 6.94 4.30 -2.91
CA TYR A 78 7.97 5.07 -3.62
C TYR A 78 9.37 4.70 -3.11
N ASN A 79 9.56 4.73 -1.81
CA ASN A 79 10.84 4.39 -1.20
C ASN A 79 11.23 2.95 -1.48
N SER A 80 10.29 2.04 -1.38
CA SER A 80 10.52 0.61 -1.65
C SER A 80 10.88 0.36 -3.13
N PHE A 81 10.19 1.04 -4.05
CA PHE A 81 10.46 0.90 -5.49
C PHE A 81 11.87 1.38 -5.83
N PHE A 82 12.24 2.58 -5.40
CA PHE A 82 13.56 3.12 -5.71
C PHE A 82 14.68 2.39 -4.97
N GLY A 83 14.43 1.91 -3.76
CA GLY A 83 15.36 1.05 -3.04
C GLY A 83 15.64 -0.25 -3.80
N GLN A 84 14.60 -0.88 -4.34
CA GLN A 84 14.74 -2.10 -5.13
C GLN A 84 15.47 -1.82 -6.45
N LEU A 85 15.16 -0.70 -7.10
CA LEU A 85 15.79 -0.30 -8.35
C LEU A 85 17.30 -0.07 -8.17
N ALA A 86 17.72 0.49 -7.04
CA ALA A 86 19.12 0.72 -6.73
C ALA A 86 19.89 -0.57 -6.44
N HIS A 87 19.21 -1.67 -6.15
CA HIS A 87 19.82 -2.94 -5.78
C HIS A 87 19.39 -4.09 -6.68
N LEU A 88 19.29 -3.83 -8.01
CA LEU A 88 18.88 -4.82 -9.00
C LEU A 88 19.87 -6.00 -9.10
N ASP A 89 21.12 -5.79 -8.74
CA ASP A 89 22.18 -6.80 -8.78
C ASP A 89 22.13 -7.76 -7.58
N GLN A 90 21.32 -7.46 -6.57
CA GLN A 90 21.19 -8.29 -5.36
C GLN A 90 20.00 -9.24 -5.46
N PRO A 91 20.12 -10.48 -4.98
CA PRO A 91 19.01 -11.42 -4.99
C PRO A 91 17.89 -10.96 -4.05
N ASP A 92 16.64 -11.11 -4.52
CA ASP A 92 15.48 -10.79 -3.68
C ASP A 92 15.17 -11.96 -2.72
N PRO A 93 14.71 -11.66 -1.49
CA PRO A 93 14.34 -12.73 -0.53
C PRO A 93 13.25 -13.69 -1.02
N SER A 94 12.41 -13.25 -1.97
CA SER A 94 11.32 -14.05 -2.54
C SER A 94 11.80 -15.09 -3.56
N ALA A 95 13.10 -15.10 -3.91
CA ALA A 95 13.69 -15.90 -4.98
C ALA A 95 13.16 -15.58 -6.39
N LEU A 96 12.36 -14.52 -6.55
CA LEU A 96 11.94 -14.01 -7.85
C LEU A 96 13.07 -13.17 -8.46
N PRO A 97 13.15 -13.08 -9.81
CA PRO A 97 14.09 -12.16 -10.45
C PRO A 97 13.87 -10.72 -9.96
N ALA A 98 14.96 -9.99 -9.68
CA ALA A 98 14.89 -8.64 -9.15
C ALA A 98 14.11 -7.70 -10.09
N THR A 99 14.23 -7.89 -11.40
CA THR A 99 13.48 -7.11 -12.40
C THR A 99 11.97 -7.29 -12.26
N TRP A 100 11.51 -8.48 -11.95
CA TRP A 100 10.10 -8.76 -11.71
C TRP A 100 9.59 -8.07 -10.45
N VAL A 101 10.38 -8.10 -9.39
CA VAL A 101 10.03 -7.45 -8.13
C VAL A 101 9.91 -5.93 -8.33
N VAL A 102 10.83 -5.32 -9.07
CA VAL A 102 10.78 -3.90 -9.42
C VAL A 102 9.52 -3.58 -10.23
N GLY A 103 9.19 -4.42 -11.22
CA GLY A 103 7.99 -4.25 -12.04
C GLY A 103 6.71 -4.31 -11.19
N ILE A 104 6.61 -5.28 -10.31
CA ILE A 104 5.45 -5.44 -9.40
C ILE A 104 5.33 -4.24 -8.48
N LYS A 105 6.43 -3.79 -7.89
CA LYS A 105 6.45 -2.62 -7.00
C LYS A 105 6.09 -1.34 -7.74
N GLY A 106 6.55 -1.20 -8.99
CA GLY A 106 6.21 -0.06 -9.84
C GLY A 106 4.73 0.01 -10.16
N VAL A 107 4.13 -1.11 -10.57
CA VAL A 107 2.69 -1.21 -10.83
C VAL A 107 1.90 -0.92 -9.56
N GLY A 108 2.31 -1.50 -8.43
CA GLY A 108 1.68 -1.27 -7.14
C GLY A 108 1.72 0.19 -6.72
N THR A 109 2.84 0.87 -6.96
CA THR A 109 2.99 2.30 -6.66
C THR A 109 2.06 3.15 -7.53
N LEU A 110 1.98 2.85 -8.84
CA LEU A 110 1.07 3.57 -9.75
C LEU A 110 -0.39 3.39 -9.34
N LEU A 111 -0.79 2.18 -9.00
CA LEU A 111 -2.15 1.91 -8.53
C LEU A 111 -2.45 2.65 -7.22
N ALA A 112 -1.49 2.75 -6.31
CA ALA A 112 -1.65 3.50 -5.07
C ALA A 112 -1.85 5.00 -5.35
N ILE A 113 -1.11 5.57 -6.29
CA ILE A 113 -1.26 6.98 -6.70
C ILE A 113 -2.66 7.20 -7.29
N ILE A 114 -3.12 6.31 -8.17
CA ILE A 114 -4.45 6.39 -8.77
C ILE A 114 -5.54 6.31 -7.70
N ALA A 115 -5.38 5.41 -6.73
CA ALA A 115 -6.32 5.24 -5.63
C ALA A 115 -6.37 6.50 -4.74
N LEU A 116 -5.23 7.10 -4.46
CA LEU A 116 -5.16 8.35 -3.71
C LEU A 116 -5.90 9.47 -4.47
N ALA A 117 -5.65 9.61 -5.76
CA ALA A 117 -6.34 10.59 -6.60
C ALA A 117 -7.86 10.36 -6.59
N GLY A 118 -8.29 9.11 -6.64
CA GLY A 118 -9.72 8.75 -6.56
C GLY A 118 -10.36 9.20 -5.25
N ALA A 119 -9.69 8.99 -4.12
CA ALA A 119 -10.18 9.41 -2.82
C ALA A 119 -10.27 10.95 -2.73
N LEU A 120 -9.28 11.65 -3.23
CA LEU A 120 -9.23 13.11 -3.19
C LEU A 120 -10.25 13.76 -4.14
N ARG A 121 -10.44 13.20 -5.32
CA ARG A 121 -11.42 13.73 -6.30
C ARG A 121 -12.84 13.67 -5.77
N GLN A 122 -13.21 12.60 -5.10
CA GLN A 122 -14.53 12.48 -4.48
C GLN A 122 -14.73 13.52 -3.39
N ALA A 123 -13.68 13.80 -2.60
CA ALA A 123 -13.72 14.87 -1.60
C ALA A 123 -13.97 16.22 -2.24
N SER A 124 -13.28 16.53 -3.34
CA SER A 124 -13.44 17.79 -4.08
C SER A 124 -14.84 17.93 -4.68
N ALA A 125 -15.38 16.85 -5.26
CA ALA A 125 -16.74 16.86 -5.83
C ALA A 125 -17.81 17.09 -4.75
N ALA A 126 -17.66 16.51 -3.58
CA ALA A 126 -18.59 16.70 -2.46
C ALA A 126 -18.60 18.14 -1.96
N ASN A 127 -17.45 18.83 -1.98
CA ASN A 127 -17.33 20.21 -1.54
C ASN A 127 -17.94 21.22 -2.54
N ARG A 128 -18.17 20.82 -3.77
CA ARG A 128 -18.77 21.68 -4.81
C ARG A 128 -20.29 21.63 -4.83
N SER A 129 -20.88 20.66 -4.19
CA SER A 129 -22.33 20.53 -4.06
C SER A 129 -22.82 21.16 -2.76
#